data_b8bfa3378d4ff1ec7cf3b31674c8580d
#
_entry.id   b8bfa3378d4ff1ec7cf3b31674c8580d
#
_cell.length_a   1.000
_cell.length_b   1.000
_cell.length_c   1.000
_cell.angle_alpha   90.00
_cell.angle_beta   90.00
_cell.angle_gamma   90.00
#
_symmetry.space_group_name_H-M   'P 1'
#
loop_
_entity.id
_entity.type
_entity.pdbx_description
1 polymer ?
#
loop_
_entity_poly.entity_id
_entity_poly.type
_entity_poly.pdbx_seq_one_letter_code
_entity_poly.pdbx_strand_id
1 'polypeptide(L)'
;MKNPFESNWTNENNGVPLHSPEVDRLISVLPSKRQQRLAEKPFYLFMHFGMNTATGREWGVGNEKVTDFTIKKINAAQWIKCAQSSGATGIILTCKHHDGFCLWPSDYTSFSVKYSDFEGDIVKMVSDE
;
A
#
# COMPACT_ATOMS: atom_id res chain seq x y z
N MET A 1 26.76 30.23 12.41
CA MET A 1 27.28 29.14 11.55
C MET A 1 26.68 29.34 10.17
N LYS A 2 27.50 29.56 9.14
CA LYS A 2 27.00 29.66 7.75
C LYS A 2 26.57 28.28 7.31
N ASN A 3 25.41 28.20 6.67
CA ASN A 3 24.88 26.95 6.11
C ASN A 3 25.88 26.40 5.07
N PRO A 4 26.44 25.19 5.24
CA PRO A 4 27.40 24.63 4.32
C PRO A 4 26.86 24.39 2.91
N PHE A 5 25.55 24.54 2.69
CA PHE A 5 24.89 24.43 1.40
C PHE A 5 24.72 25.76 0.66
N GLU A 6 25.11 26.92 1.27
CA GLU A 6 24.95 28.21 0.61
C GLU A 6 26.12 28.60 -0.32
N SER A 7 27.22 27.83 -0.38
CA SER A 7 28.45 28.35 -0.93
C SER A 7 28.82 27.96 -2.35
N ASN A 8 28.11 27.07 -3.05
CA ASN A 8 28.57 26.57 -4.35
C ASN A 8 27.50 26.44 -5.46
N TRP A 9 26.38 27.08 -5.34
CA TRP A 9 25.43 27.20 -6.45
C TRP A 9 25.67 28.51 -7.22
N THR A 10 26.84 28.63 -7.83
CA THR A 10 27.09 29.67 -8.81
C THR A 10 26.38 29.29 -10.12
N ASN A 11 25.68 30.25 -10.66
CA ASN A 11 24.86 30.27 -11.88
C ASN A 11 25.66 29.87 -13.15
N GLU A 12 26.15 28.66 -13.25
CA GLU A 12 26.71 28.16 -14.49
C GLU A 12 25.73 27.28 -15.29
N ASN A 13 24.50 27.13 -14.81
CA ASN A 13 23.48 26.42 -15.54
C ASN A 13 22.76 27.36 -16.50
N ASN A 14 23.37 27.61 -17.67
CA ASN A 14 22.72 28.12 -18.89
C ASN A 14 21.84 29.39 -18.74
N GLY A 15 22.11 30.26 -17.77
CA GLY A 15 21.41 31.54 -17.65
C GLY A 15 19.95 31.46 -17.20
N VAL A 16 19.49 30.31 -16.72
CA VAL A 16 18.14 30.20 -16.12
C VAL A 16 18.15 30.83 -14.73
N PRO A 17 17.36 31.88 -14.47
CA PRO A 17 17.28 32.47 -13.14
C PRO A 17 16.85 31.42 -12.13
N LEU A 18 17.48 31.40 -10.93
CA LEU A 18 17.08 30.54 -9.79
C LEU A 18 15.60 30.75 -9.35
N HIS A 19 15.00 31.85 -9.79
CA HIS A 19 13.60 32.20 -9.58
C HIS A 19 12.96 32.53 -10.94
N SER A 20 12.62 31.51 -11.69
CA SER A 20 11.73 31.65 -12.84
C SER A 20 10.36 31.07 -12.47
N PRO A 21 9.25 31.53 -13.11
CA PRO A 21 7.94 30.95 -12.88
C PRO A 21 7.90 29.44 -13.12
N GLU A 22 8.76 28.93 -13.97
CA GLU A 22 8.90 27.49 -14.22
C GLU A 22 9.62 26.77 -13.07
N VAL A 23 10.71 27.32 -12.54
CA VAL A 23 11.41 26.78 -11.37
C VAL A 23 10.48 26.84 -10.16
N ASP A 24 9.80 27.95 -9.93
CA ASP A 24 8.84 28.09 -8.81
C ASP A 24 7.71 27.07 -8.92
N ARG A 25 7.22 26.79 -10.13
CA ARG A 25 6.23 25.73 -10.37
C ARG A 25 6.78 24.34 -10.07
N LEU A 26 8.03 24.04 -10.43
CA LEU A 26 8.65 22.73 -10.20
C LEU A 26 8.95 22.49 -8.71
N ILE A 27 9.46 23.51 -8.00
CA ILE A 27 9.75 23.39 -6.57
C ILE A 27 8.49 23.52 -5.70
N SER A 28 7.34 23.98 -6.26
CA SER A 28 6.07 24.04 -5.54
C SER A 28 5.36 22.69 -5.40
N VAL A 29 5.91 21.63 -6.00
CA VAL A 29 5.38 20.27 -5.81
C VAL A 29 5.76 19.80 -4.42
N LEU A 30 4.87 20.07 -3.47
CA LEU A 30 5.03 19.67 -2.08
C LEU A 30 4.21 18.40 -1.79
N PRO A 31 4.68 17.54 -0.88
CA PRO A 31 3.89 16.39 -0.47
C PRO A 31 2.57 16.86 0.17
N SER A 32 1.48 16.18 -0.18
CA SER A 32 0.19 16.43 0.45
C SER A 32 0.25 16.13 1.96
N LYS A 33 -0.70 16.67 2.71
CA LYS A 33 -0.82 16.38 4.16
C LYS A 33 -0.94 14.87 4.45
N ARG A 34 -1.52 14.08 3.51
CA ARG A 34 -1.61 12.63 3.65
C ARG A 34 -0.24 11.96 3.48
N GLN A 35 0.55 12.40 2.50
CA GLN A 35 1.91 11.90 2.29
C GLN A 35 2.83 12.28 3.46
N GLN A 36 2.69 13.50 4.01
CA GLN A 36 3.44 13.91 5.20
C GLN A 36 3.10 13.02 6.40
N ARG A 37 1.80 12.79 6.68
CA ARG A 37 1.37 11.88 7.75
C ARG A 37 1.87 10.44 7.55
N LEU A 38 1.96 9.99 6.30
CA LEU A 38 2.51 8.67 6.01
C LEU A 38 4.02 8.63 6.32
N ALA A 39 4.76 9.67 5.93
CA ALA A 39 6.20 9.77 6.19
C ALA A 39 6.55 9.87 7.68
N GLU A 40 5.63 10.38 8.51
CA GLU A 40 5.80 10.48 9.97
C GLU A 40 5.68 9.13 10.68
N LYS A 41 5.17 8.10 10.00
CA LYS A 41 4.99 6.76 10.60
C LYS A 41 6.20 5.88 10.29
N PRO A 42 7.00 5.49 11.29
CA PRO A 42 8.32 4.91 11.05
C PRO A 42 8.31 3.42 10.68
N PHE A 43 7.20 2.71 10.95
CA PHE A 43 7.18 1.25 10.79
C PHE A 43 5.81 0.73 10.36
N TYR A 44 5.79 0.06 9.21
CA TYR A 44 4.62 -0.64 8.68
C TYR A 44 4.90 -2.11 8.51
N LEU A 45 3.91 -2.95 8.77
CA LEU A 45 3.92 -4.33 8.33
C LEU A 45 3.26 -4.46 6.97
N PHE A 46 3.93 -5.12 6.04
CA PHE A 46 3.36 -5.51 4.78
C PHE A 46 2.72 -6.89 4.93
N MET A 47 1.40 -6.98 4.76
CA MET A 47 0.64 -8.21 4.93
C MET A 47 0.23 -8.77 3.57
N HIS A 48 0.92 -9.82 3.13
CA HIS A 48 0.55 -10.58 1.96
C HIS A 48 -0.43 -11.69 2.36
N PHE A 49 -1.67 -11.51 1.95
CA PHE A 49 -2.73 -12.50 2.15
C PHE A 49 -3.61 -12.52 0.90
N GLY A 50 -4.01 -13.71 0.44
CA GLY A 50 -4.84 -13.82 -0.74
C GLY A 50 -4.89 -15.23 -1.31
N MET A 51 -5.09 -15.33 -2.62
CA MET A 51 -5.19 -16.59 -3.35
C MET A 51 -3.95 -17.47 -3.13
N ASN A 52 -2.76 -16.87 -3.15
CA ASN A 52 -1.50 -17.60 -2.93
C ASN A 52 -1.40 -18.20 -1.53
N THR A 53 -1.96 -17.54 -0.52
CA THR A 53 -2.06 -18.11 0.85
C THR A 53 -2.93 -19.36 0.84
N ALA A 54 -4.06 -19.33 0.14
CA ALA A 54 -4.98 -20.45 0.05
C ALA A 54 -4.40 -21.63 -0.74
N THR A 55 -3.63 -21.35 -1.79
CA THR A 55 -3.05 -22.37 -2.67
C THR A 55 -1.65 -22.84 -2.25
N GLY A 56 -1.04 -22.21 -1.24
CA GLY A 56 0.32 -22.52 -0.78
C GLY A 56 1.41 -22.19 -1.81
N ARG A 57 1.19 -21.19 -2.65
CA ARG A 57 2.11 -20.76 -3.71
C ARG A 57 2.67 -19.39 -3.41
N GLU A 58 3.90 -19.13 -3.86
CA GLU A 58 4.49 -17.78 -3.82
C GLU A 58 3.93 -16.91 -4.94
N TRP A 59 3.74 -17.49 -6.13
CA TRP A 59 3.26 -16.80 -7.32
C TRP A 59 2.02 -17.50 -7.88
N GLY A 60 1.06 -16.73 -8.32
CA GLY A 60 -0.06 -17.22 -9.10
C GLY A 60 0.40 -17.65 -10.50
N VAL A 61 -0.32 -18.60 -11.09
CA VAL A 61 -0.04 -19.13 -12.43
C VAL A 61 -1.03 -18.59 -13.49
N GLY A 62 -2.00 -17.77 -13.08
CA GLY A 62 -2.98 -17.11 -13.96
C GLY A 62 -4.15 -17.99 -14.40
N ASN A 63 -4.31 -19.16 -13.78
CA ASN A 63 -5.43 -20.07 -14.05
C ASN A 63 -6.19 -20.50 -12.78
N GLU A 64 -5.96 -19.79 -11.67
CA GLU A 64 -6.65 -20.02 -10.40
C GLU A 64 -8.15 -19.80 -10.58
N LYS A 65 -8.92 -20.65 -9.92
CA LYS A 65 -10.37 -20.52 -9.84
C LYS A 65 -10.76 -19.90 -8.52
N VAL A 66 -11.93 -19.27 -8.47
CA VAL A 66 -12.49 -18.71 -7.22
C VAL A 66 -12.59 -19.79 -6.14
N THR A 67 -12.90 -21.02 -6.53
CA THR A 67 -12.99 -22.19 -5.65
C THR A 67 -11.67 -22.62 -5.02
N ASP A 68 -10.54 -22.15 -5.55
CA ASP A 68 -9.21 -22.42 -4.97
C ASP A 68 -8.96 -21.58 -3.73
N PHE A 69 -9.77 -20.51 -3.53
CA PHE A 69 -9.78 -19.74 -2.29
C PHE A 69 -10.59 -20.47 -1.22
N THR A 70 -9.94 -21.44 -0.58
CA THR A 70 -10.57 -22.34 0.40
C THR A 70 -10.68 -21.77 1.81
N ILE A 71 -10.18 -20.56 2.04
CA ILE A 71 -10.21 -19.86 3.33
C ILE A 71 -11.62 -19.36 3.59
N LYS A 72 -12.22 -19.78 4.71
CA LYS A 72 -13.60 -19.43 5.07
C LYS A 72 -13.71 -18.34 6.13
N LYS A 73 -12.66 -18.16 6.93
CA LYS A 73 -12.66 -17.20 8.04
C LYS A 73 -11.25 -16.65 8.25
N ILE A 74 -11.18 -15.41 8.72
CA ILE A 74 -9.97 -14.77 9.24
C ILE A 74 -10.23 -14.23 10.64
N ASN A 75 -9.17 -13.93 11.36
CA ASN A 75 -9.24 -13.18 12.61
C ASN A 75 -8.45 -11.87 12.45
N ALA A 76 -9.13 -10.85 11.91
CA ALA A 76 -8.51 -9.55 11.65
C ALA A 76 -7.99 -8.91 12.95
N ALA A 77 -8.75 -8.98 14.03
CA ALA A 77 -8.34 -8.47 15.35
C ALA A 77 -7.02 -9.09 15.84
N GLN A 78 -6.82 -10.39 15.62
CA GLN A 78 -5.56 -11.06 15.97
C GLN A 78 -4.41 -10.55 15.10
N TRP A 79 -4.62 -10.30 13.80
CA TRP A 79 -3.60 -9.73 12.92
C TRP A 79 -3.17 -8.34 13.39
N ILE A 80 -4.14 -7.47 13.68
CA ILE A 80 -3.87 -6.11 14.17
C ILE A 80 -3.15 -6.14 15.52
N LYS A 81 -3.57 -7.02 16.43
CA LYS A 81 -2.89 -7.18 17.74
C LYS A 81 -1.44 -7.63 17.59
N CYS A 82 -1.16 -8.56 16.69
CA CYS A 82 0.22 -8.97 16.39
C CYS A 82 1.05 -7.81 15.81
N ALA A 83 0.48 -7.04 14.89
CA ALA A 83 1.13 -5.87 14.32
C ALA A 83 1.46 -4.82 15.39
N GLN A 84 0.50 -4.50 16.25
CA GLN A 84 0.70 -3.57 17.37
C GLN A 84 1.78 -4.06 18.33
N SER A 85 1.77 -5.37 18.66
CA SER A 85 2.76 -5.97 19.56
C SER A 85 4.20 -5.93 18.99
N SER A 86 4.36 -5.86 17.68
CA SER A 86 5.66 -5.66 17.02
C SER A 86 6.12 -4.21 16.99
N GLY A 87 5.30 -3.27 17.45
CA GLY A 87 5.57 -1.84 17.38
C GLY A 87 5.19 -1.20 16.02
N ALA A 88 4.48 -1.91 15.15
CA ALA A 88 4.04 -1.36 13.89
C ALA A 88 3.01 -0.24 14.10
N THR A 89 3.12 0.81 13.30
CA THR A 89 2.23 1.97 13.31
C THR A 89 1.17 1.90 12.20
N GLY A 90 1.23 0.86 11.37
CA GLY A 90 0.25 0.61 10.34
C GLY A 90 0.49 -0.73 9.64
N ILE A 91 -0.50 -1.13 8.86
CA ILE A 91 -0.47 -2.33 8.02
C ILE A 91 -0.74 -1.93 6.58
N ILE A 92 -0.03 -2.55 5.66
CA ILE A 92 -0.31 -2.49 4.22
C ILE A 92 -0.82 -3.87 3.82
N LEU A 93 -2.11 -3.98 3.55
CA LEU A 93 -2.74 -5.22 3.09
C LEU A 93 -2.71 -5.28 1.55
N THR A 94 -2.30 -6.42 0.98
CA THR A 94 -2.47 -6.71 -0.45
C THR A 94 -3.94 -6.98 -0.77
N CYS A 95 -4.76 -5.95 -0.95
CA CYS A 95 -6.19 -6.12 -1.25
C CYS A 95 -6.44 -6.91 -2.54
N LYS A 96 -5.52 -6.81 -3.50
CA LYS A 96 -5.50 -7.52 -4.77
C LYS A 96 -4.04 -7.74 -5.18
N HIS A 97 -3.65 -8.98 -5.41
CA HIS A 97 -2.31 -9.33 -5.87
C HIS A 97 -2.28 -9.56 -7.40
N HIS A 98 -1.16 -10.03 -7.98
CA HIS A 98 -1.08 -10.24 -9.44
C HIS A 98 -1.93 -11.38 -9.98
N ASP A 99 -2.38 -12.31 -9.14
CA ASP A 99 -3.40 -13.29 -9.53
C ASP A 99 -4.73 -12.62 -9.91
N GLY A 100 -4.96 -11.40 -9.41
CA GLY A 100 -6.16 -10.60 -9.70
C GLY A 100 -7.33 -10.89 -8.77
N PHE A 101 -7.19 -11.79 -7.77
CA PHE A 101 -8.25 -12.06 -6.81
C PHE A 101 -8.49 -10.88 -5.87
N CYS A 102 -9.72 -10.43 -5.77
CA CYS A 102 -10.10 -9.30 -4.92
C CYS A 102 -10.54 -9.79 -3.55
N LEU A 103 -9.89 -9.27 -2.50
CA LEU A 103 -10.23 -9.56 -1.09
C LEU A 103 -11.48 -8.81 -0.59
N TRP A 104 -12.17 -8.08 -1.48
CA TRP A 104 -13.44 -7.41 -1.23
C TRP A 104 -14.49 -7.86 -2.25
N PRO A 105 -15.78 -7.73 -1.96
CA PRO A 105 -16.87 -8.10 -2.89
C PRO A 105 -16.94 -7.10 -4.05
N SER A 106 -16.13 -7.33 -5.08
CA SER A 106 -16.05 -6.48 -6.27
C SER A 106 -17.24 -6.68 -7.18
N ASP A 107 -17.77 -5.58 -7.72
CA ASP A 107 -18.81 -5.60 -8.76
C ASP A 107 -18.24 -5.62 -10.19
N TYR A 108 -16.90 -5.48 -10.32
CA TYR A 108 -16.22 -5.40 -11.63
C TYR A 108 -15.58 -6.72 -12.07
N THR A 109 -15.55 -7.72 -11.20
CA THR A 109 -14.98 -9.03 -11.51
C THR A 109 -15.66 -10.12 -10.68
N SER A 110 -15.83 -11.30 -11.27
CA SER A 110 -16.24 -12.51 -10.53
C SER A 110 -15.08 -13.16 -9.75
N PHE A 111 -13.83 -12.74 -9.98
CA PHE A 111 -12.68 -13.27 -9.28
C PHE A 111 -12.45 -12.50 -7.97
N SER A 112 -13.32 -12.75 -7.00
CA SER A 112 -13.34 -12.04 -5.71
C SER A 112 -13.96 -12.90 -4.60
N VAL A 113 -13.76 -12.50 -3.34
CA VAL A 113 -14.38 -13.14 -2.16
C VAL A 113 -15.90 -13.28 -2.27
N LYS A 114 -16.57 -12.37 -3.00
CA LYS A 114 -18.04 -12.42 -3.23
C LYS A 114 -18.52 -13.75 -3.81
N TYR A 115 -17.69 -14.43 -4.58
CA TYR A 115 -18.01 -15.66 -5.30
C TYR A 115 -17.26 -16.88 -4.75
N SER A 116 -16.55 -16.73 -3.64
CA SER A 116 -15.88 -17.80 -2.90
C SER A 116 -16.75 -18.29 -1.72
N ASP A 117 -16.26 -19.28 -0.99
CA ASP A 117 -16.87 -19.74 0.26
C ASP A 117 -16.61 -18.80 1.45
N PHE A 118 -15.90 -17.70 1.25
CA PHE A 118 -15.64 -16.72 2.31
C PHE A 118 -16.85 -15.81 2.50
N GLU A 119 -17.35 -15.74 3.72
CA GLU A 119 -18.46 -14.85 4.07
C GLU A 119 -17.93 -13.51 4.58
N GLY A 120 -17.91 -12.49 3.71
CA GLY A 120 -17.57 -11.13 4.13
C GLY A 120 -16.66 -10.37 3.17
N ASP A 121 -16.11 -9.28 3.70
CA ASP A 121 -15.16 -8.38 3.04
C ASP A 121 -13.89 -8.31 3.90
N ILE A 122 -12.82 -8.97 3.43
CA ILE A 122 -11.56 -9.06 4.18
C ILE A 122 -10.92 -7.69 4.34
N VAL A 123 -11.02 -6.83 3.30
CA VAL A 123 -10.47 -5.48 3.35
C VAL A 123 -11.19 -4.66 4.41
N LYS A 124 -12.52 -4.74 4.44
CA LYS A 124 -13.33 -4.06 5.45
C LYS A 124 -13.03 -4.58 6.86
N MET A 125 -12.95 -5.90 7.05
CA MET A 125 -12.66 -6.52 8.35
C MET A 125 -11.32 -6.05 8.92
N VAL A 126 -10.29 -5.94 8.08
CA VAL A 126 -8.96 -5.46 8.52
C VAL A 126 -8.95 -3.94 8.75
N SER A 127 -9.77 -3.19 8.00
CA SER A 127 -9.87 -1.74 8.15
C SER A 127 -10.67 -1.29 9.36
N ASP A 128 -11.60 -2.13 9.83
CA ASP A 128 -12.46 -1.81 10.97
C ASP A 128 -11.73 -2.01 12.32
N GLU A 129 -10.63 -2.78 12.36
CA GLU A 129 -9.79 -3.03 13.55
C GLU A 129 -8.66 -2.00 13.69
#